data_8d841f59720201311d45e9ef2d869049
#
_entry.id   8d841f59720201311d45e9ef2d869049
#
_cell.length_a   1.000
_cell.length_b   1.000
_cell.length_c   1.000
_cell.angle_alpha   90.00
_cell.angle_beta   90.00
_cell.angle_gamma   90.00
#
_symmetry.space_group_name_H-M   'P 1'
#
loop_
_entity.id
_entity.type
_entity.pdbx_description
1 polymer ?
#
loop_
_entity_poly.entity_id
_entity_poly.type
_entity_poly.pdbx_seq_one_letter_code
_entity_poly.pdbx_strand_id
1 'polypeptide(L)'
;IKSLRPLLLAGFLLPLAFSVTAAPVNTSLPPKVQEALQKAKLQNNALSLVMIPLNGPGTPTVFNADVSVNPASTMKLVTTYAALEMLGPNHQWKTEFYTDGTLSGGILNGNLYLKGGGDPKLNMEKLWLLMRDLRANGVQQVTGDLVLDRGFFIPPQLPEFNDDGNDENQPFLVKPDALVGNLTAPRFVTRHDSGKVLG
;
A
#
# COMPACT_ATOMS: atom_id res chain seq x y z
N ILE A 1 -59.85 -8.76 -59.10
CA ILE A 1 -59.04 -8.75 -57.85
C ILE A 1 -57.65 -8.35 -58.26
N LYS A 2 -57.25 -7.06 -58.00
CA LYS A 2 -55.95 -6.50 -58.33
C LYS A 2 -55.02 -6.71 -57.09
N SER A 3 -53.93 -7.43 -57.29
CA SER A 3 -52.91 -7.64 -56.29
C SER A 3 -52.00 -6.39 -56.15
N LEU A 4 -52.00 -5.78 -54.96
CA LEU A 4 -51.00 -4.77 -54.57
C LEU A 4 -49.70 -5.47 -54.23
N ARG A 5 -48.57 -5.13 -54.88
CA ARG A 5 -47.22 -5.49 -54.52
C ARG A 5 -46.69 -4.47 -53.50
N PRO A 6 -46.11 -4.89 -52.35
CA PRO A 6 -45.47 -3.95 -51.45
C PRO A 6 -44.12 -3.52 -52.03
N LEU A 7 -43.90 -2.20 -52.07
CA LEU A 7 -42.63 -1.57 -52.40
C LEU A 7 -41.73 -1.62 -51.15
N LEU A 8 -40.72 -2.47 -51.16
CA LEU A 8 -39.67 -2.51 -50.12
C LEU A 8 -38.73 -1.33 -50.35
N LEU A 9 -38.83 -0.31 -49.49
CA LEU A 9 -37.85 0.78 -49.39
C LEU A 9 -36.66 0.24 -48.57
N ALA A 10 -35.60 -0.15 -49.25
CA ALA A 10 -34.32 -0.46 -48.62
C ALA A 10 -33.61 0.84 -48.19
N GLY A 11 -33.78 1.24 -46.93
CA GLY A 11 -33.05 2.35 -46.33
C GLY A 11 -31.56 1.98 -46.19
N PHE A 12 -30.71 2.59 -47.00
CA PHE A 12 -29.25 2.50 -46.90
C PHE A 12 -28.79 3.33 -45.69
N LEU A 13 -28.57 2.69 -44.56
CA LEU A 13 -27.88 3.28 -43.41
C LEU A 13 -26.39 3.35 -43.73
N LEU A 14 -25.90 4.52 -44.16
CA LEU A 14 -24.48 4.80 -44.25
C LEU A 14 -23.94 4.88 -42.79
N PRO A 15 -22.90 4.10 -42.41
CA PRO A 15 -22.26 4.30 -41.14
C PRO A 15 -21.48 5.61 -41.19
N LEU A 16 -21.87 6.60 -40.36
CA LEU A 16 -21.04 7.78 -40.10
C LEU A 16 -19.80 7.29 -39.29
N ALA A 17 -18.70 7.11 -39.97
CA ALA A 17 -17.42 6.90 -39.30
C ALA A 17 -16.98 8.22 -38.64
N PHE A 18 -17.18 8.35 -37.35
CA PHE A 18 -16.56 9.42 -36.56
C PHE A 18 -15.07 9.11 -36.47
N SER A 19 -14.28 9.80 -37.25
CA SER A 19 -12.82 9.81 -37.10
C SER A 19 -12.49 10.57 -35.82
N VAL A 20 -12.18 9.85 -34.74
CA VAL A 20 -11.59 10.44 -33.53
C VAL A 20 -10.14 10.79 -33.89
N THR A 21 -9.90 12.04 -34.24
CA THR A 21 -8.54 12.57 -34.35
C THR A 21 -7.96 12.68 -32.94
N ALA A 22 -6.91 11.90 -32.65
CA ALA A 22 -6.15 12.05 -31.42
C ALA A 22 -5.58 13.48 -31.34
N ALA A 23 -5.68 14.09 -30.15
CA ALA A 23 -5.12 15.42 -29.92
C ALA A 23 -3.60 15.38 -30.19
N PRO A 24 -3.01 16.43 -30.74
CA PRO A 24 -1.58 16.49 -31.00
C PRO A 24 -0.81 16.35 -29.66
N VAL A 25 0.22 15.52 -29.66
CA VAL A 25 1.11 15.27 -28.51
C VAL A 25 2.52 15.65 -28.91
N ASN A 26 3.20 16.40 -28.05
CA ASN A 26 4.62 16.71 -28.25
C ASN A 26 5.48 15.57 -27.69
N THR A 27 6.26 14.92 -28.54
CA THR A 27 7.15 13.80 -28.17
C THR A 27 8.60 14.24 -27.98
N SER A 28 8.92 15.51 -28.17
CA SER A 28 10.26 16.05 -27.95
C SER A 28 10.42 16.63 -26.54
N LEU A 29 11.61 16.45 -25.98
CA LEU A 29 11.94 17.07 -24.69
C LEU A 29 12.06 18.59 -24.84
N PRO A 30 11.62 19.35 -23.83
CA PRO A 30 11.91 20.78 -23.77
C PRO A 30 13.42 21.04 -23.85
N PRO A 31 13.88 22.07 -24.59
CA PRO A 31 15.32 22.31 -24.83
C PRO A 31 16.16 22.36 -23.55
N LYS A 32 15.65 23.01 -22.51
CA LYS A 32 16.33 23.10 -21.20
C LYS A 32 16.49 21.76 -20.50
N VAL A 33 15.52 20.84 -20.67
CA VAL A 33 15.60 19.49 -20.12
C VAL A 33 16.65 18.69 -20.88
N GLN A 34 16.66 18.80 -22.20
CA GLN A 34 17.66 18.14 -23.04
C GLN A 34 19.09 18.63 -22.72
N GLU A 35 19.28 19.93 -22.57
CA GLU A 35 20.54 20.53 -22.12
C GLU A 35 20.98 20.02 -20.75
N ALA A 36 20.05 19.91 -19.79
CA ALA A 36 20.34 19.40 -18.46
C ALA A 36 20.79 17.93 -18.50
N LEU A 37 20.13 17.08 -19.30
CA LEU A 37 20.55 15.69 -19.48
C LEU A 37 21.96 15.59 -20.06
N GLN A 38 22.25 16.38 -21.09
CA GLN A 38 23.59 16.42 -21.71
C GLN A 38 24.67 16.86 -20.72
N LYS A 39 24.38 17.92 -19.95
CA LYS A 39 25.29 18.43 -18.92
C LYS A 39 25.54 17.40 -17.80
N ALA A 40 24.52 16.64 -17.43
CA ALA A 40 24.61 15.55 -16.47
C ALA A 40 25.22 14.27 -17.06
N LYS A 41 25.54 14.23 -18.37
CA LYS A 41 26.01 13.04 -19.09
C LYS A 41 25.05 11.86 -18.99
N LEU A 42 23.74 12.14 -18.92
CA LEU A 42 22.70 11.14 -18.92
C LEU A 42 22.18 10.89 -20.33
N GLN A 43 21.84 9.63 -20.59
CA GLN A 43 21.20 9.26 -21.85
C GLN A 43 19.70 9.64 -21.82
N ASN A 44 19.09 9.81 -22.99
CA ASN A 44 17.67 10.15 -23.10
C ASN A 44 16.75 9.07 -22.52
N ASN A 45 17.18 7.81 -22.46
CA ASN A 45 16.43 6.72 -21.84
C ASN A 45 16.43 6.75 -20.29
N ALA A 46 17.25 7.61 -19.70
CA ALA A 46 17.25 7.84 -18.25
C ALA A 46 16.08 8.70 -17.76
N LEU A 47 15.26 9.23 -18.67
CA LEU A 47 14.12 10.09 -18.33
C LEU A 47 12.84 9.55 -18.99
N SER A 48 11.78 9.48 -18.21
CA SER A 48 10.39 9.35 -18.66
C SER A 48 9.62 10.58 -18.19
N LEU A 49 8.87 11.22 -19.09
CA LEU A 49 8.20 12.47 -18.80
C LEU A 49 6.79 12.49 -19.39
N VAL A 50 5.82 12.86 -18.57
CA VAL A 50 4.47 13.22 -18.97
C VAL A 50 4.14 14.59 -18.39
N MET A 51 3.90 15.57 -19.23
CA MET A 51 3.43 16.89 -18.85
C MET A 51 2.08 17.15 -19.49
N ILE A 52 1.06 17.38 -18.66
CA ILE A 52 -0.32 17.65 -19.10
C ILE A 52 -0.71 19.01 -18.60
N PRO A 53 -1.16 19.94 -19.48
CA PRO A 53 -1.71 21.21 -19.04
C PRO A 53 -2.94 20.99 -18.16
N LEU A 54 -3.00 21.64 -17.01
CA LEU A 54 -4.16 21.55 -16.12
C LEU A 54 -5.32 22.44 -16.57
N ASN A 55 -4.98 23.60 -17.14
CA ASN A 55 -5.97 24.58 -17.56
C ASN A 55 -5.61 25.17 -18.94
N GLY A 56 -6.62 25.41 -19.75
CA GLY A 56 -6.48 26.08 -21.03
C GLY A 56 -5.93 25.20 -22.18
N PRO A 57 -5.79 25.78 -23.36
CA PRO A 57 -5.26 25.09 -24.54
C PRO A 57 -3.77 24.88 -24.36
N GLY A 58 -3.35 23.66 -24.35
CA GLY A 58 -1.95 23.28 -24.32
C GLY A 58 -1.75 21.88 -24.90
N THR A 59 -0.61 21.67 -25.53
CA THR A 59 -0.23 20.37 -26.09
C THR A 59 0.49 19.56 -25.01
N PRO A 60 -0.01 18.37 -24.63
CA PRO A 60 0.72 17.48 -23.73
C PRO A 60 2.12 17.15 -24.28
N THR A 61 3.10 17.06 -23.39
CA THR A 61 4.42 16.53 -23.72
C THR A 61 4.57 15.15 -23.14
N VAL A 62 4.87 14.18 -23.98
CA VAL A 62 5.00 12.77 -23.59
C VAL A 62 6.32 12.24 -24.16
N PHE A 63 7.19 11.81 -23.26
CA PHE A 63 8.52 11.29 -23.66
C PHE A 63 8.81 10.02 -22.86
N ASN A 64 9.10 8.92 -23.55
CA ASN A 64 9.33 7.60 -22.95
C ASN A 64 8.25 7.16 -21.94
N ALA A 65 6.98 7.57 -22.13
CA ALA A 65 5.92 7.29 -21.17
C ALA A 65 5.53 5.80 -21.10
N ASP A 66 5.75 5.07 -22.18
CA ASP A 66 5.45 3.64 -22.29
C ASP A 66 6.61 2.75 -21.80
N VAL A 67 7.73 3.36 -21.40
CA VAL A 67 8.88 2.63 -20.87
C VAL A 67 8.66 2.36 -19.39
N SER A 68 8.74 1.09 -19.01
CA SER A 68 8.65 0.70 -17.60
C SER A 68 9.87 1.21 -16.84
N VAL A 69 9.64 2.01 -15.81
CA VAL A 69 10.68 2.59 -14.95
C VAL A 69 10.41 2.27 -13.49
N ASN A 70 11.46 2.24 -12.68
CA ASN A 70 11.28 2.12 -11.23
C ASN A 70 10.76 3.46 -10.68
N PRO A 71 9.52 3.52 -10.17
CA PRO A 71 8.93 4.76 -9.69
C PRO A 71 9.45 5.16 -8.31
N ALA A 72 10.24 4.31 -7.66
CA ALA A 72 10.69 4.51 -6.28
C ALA A 72 9.52 4.96 -5.37
N SER A 73 9.72 5.96 -4.50
CA SER A 73 8.68 6.44 -3.58
C SER A 73 7.46 7.10 -4.24
N THR A 74 7.50 7.42 -5.53
CA THR A 74 6.31 7.92 -6.22
C THR A 74 5.21 6.86 -6.33
N MET A 75 5.55 5.57 -6.22
CA MET A 75 4.57 4.48 -6.10
C MET A 75 3.62 4.68 -4.92
N LYS A 76 4.04 5.37 -3.87
CA LYS A 76 3.19 5.67 -2.70
C LYS A 76 1.94 6.48 -3.05
N LEU A 77 1.97 7.26 -4.13
CA LEU A 77 0.78 7.97 -4.62
C LEU A 77 -0.28 6.97 -5.10
N VAL A 78 0.13 5.95 -5.84
CA VAL A 78 -0.77 4.91 -6.36
C VAL A 78 -1.31 4.07 -5.20
N THR A 79 -0.45 3.60 -4.30
CA THR A 79 -0.86 2.78 -3.15
C THR A 79 -1.77 3.56 -2.20
N THR A 80 -1.51 4.84 -1.97
CA THR A 80 -2.36 5.70 -1.12
C THR A 80 -3.71 5.93 -1.77
N TYR A 81 -3.74 6.23 -3.08
CA TYR A 81 -4.98 6.40 -3.81
C TYR A 81 -5.82 5.13 -3.76
N ALA A 82 -5.22 3.97 -4.07
CA ALA A 82 -5.92 2.69 -4.01
C ALA A 82 -6.45 2.39 -2.60
N ALA A 83 -5.67 2.69 -1.55
CA ALA A 83 -6.11 2.52 -0.18
C ALA A 83 -7.32 3.41 0.17
N LEU A 84 -7.31 4.66 -0.25
CA LEU A 84 -8.44 5.58 -0.03
C LEU A 84 -9.70 5.14 -0.78
N GLU A 85 -9.57 4.65 -2.02
CA GLU A 85 -10.69 4.15 -2.82
C GLU A 85 -11.27 2.84 -2.24
N MET A 86 -10.41 1.92 -1.80
CA MET A 86 -10.83 0.60 -1.35
C MET A 86 -11.28 0.57 0.12
N LEU A 87 -10.62 1.31 0.99
CA LEU A 87 -10.83 1.28 2.44
C LEU A 87 -11.59 2.52 2.94
N GLY A 88 -11.56 3.60 2.18
CA GLY A 88 -12.14 4.87 2.57
C GLY A 88 -11.24 5.69 3.52
N PRO A 89 -11.52 7.01 3.65
CA PRO A 89 -10.69 7.93 4.44
C PRO A 89 -10.79 7.70 5.95
N ASN A 90 -11.83 7.00 6.41
CA ASN A 90 -12.07 6.73 7.84
C ASN A 90 -11.58 5.35 8.29
N HIS A 91 -10.86 4.63 7.43
CA HIS A 91 -10.33 3.32 7.78
C HIS A 91 -9.37 3.41 8.97
N GLN A 92 -9.57 2.52 9.94
CA GLN A 92 -8.75 2.42 11.15
C GLN A 92 -8.15 1.03 11.26
N TRP A 93 -6.86 1.00 11.51
CA TRP A 93 -6.14 -0.23 11.85
C TRP A 93 -6.45 -0.63 13.28
N LYS A 94 -6.57 -1.94 13.53
CA LYS A 94 -6.84 -2.47 14.86
C LYS A 94 -5.71 -3.35 15.34
N THR A 95 -5.33 -3.17 16.60
CA THR A 95 -4.50 -4.11 17.36
C THR A 95 -5.27 -4.47 18.61
N GLU A 96 -5.54 -5.73 18.82
CA GLU A 96 -6.52 -6.19 19.80
C GLU A 96 -5.96 -7.30 20.68
N PHE A 97 -6.39 -7.30 21.97
CA PHE A 97 -6.15 -8.44 22.82
C PHE A 97 -7.36 -9.39 22.82
N TYR A 98 -7.06 -10.67 22.80
CA TYR A 98 -8.02 -11.75 22.98
C TYR A 98 -7.51 -12.72 24.05
N THR A 99 -8.40 -13.53 24.61
CA THR A 99 -8.06 -14.55 25.57
C THR A 99 -8.90 -15.81 25.38
N ASP A 100 -8.33 -16.96 25.67
CA ASP A 100 -9.01 -18.27 25.71
C ASP A 100 -9.36 -18.69 27.15
N GLY A 101 -9.02 -17.87 28.14
CA GLY A 101 -9.14 -18.19 29.53
C GLY A 101 -10.22 -17.39 30.28
N THR A 102 -10.29 -17.62 31.57
CA THR A 102 -11.21 -16.95 32.51
C THR A 102 -10.46 -15.95 33.37
N LEU A 103 -11.01 -14.73 33.51
CA LEU A 103 -10.49 -13.70 34.40
C LEU A 103 -11.17 -13.81 35.77
N SER A 104 -10.39 -14.01 36.82
CA SER A 104 -10.87 -14.04 38.17
C SER A 104 -9.86 -13.40 39.13
N GLY A 105 -10.32 -12.45 39.97
CA GLY A 105 -9.46 -11.76 40.90
C GLY A 105 -8.24 -11.05 40.29
N GLY A 106 -8.35 -10.59 39.06
CA GLY A 106 -7.23 -9.96 38.34
C GLY A 106 -6.29 -10.94 37.66
N ILE A 107 -6.52 -12.24 37.80
CA ILE A 107 -5.69 -13.29 37.19
C ILE A 107 -6.42 -13.87 35.99
N LEU A 108 -5.81 -13.77 34.82
CA LEU A 108 -6.26 -14.45 33.60
C LEU A 108 -5.68 -15.87 33.61
N ASN A 109 -6.55 -16.87 33.81
CA ASN A 109 -6.19 -18.29 33.73
C ASN A 109 -6.37 -18.78 32.30
N GLY A 110 -5.33 -18.60 31.46
CA GLY A 110 -5.32 -18.90 30.06
C GLY A 110 -4.29 -18.06 29.31
N ASN A 111 -4.31 -18.14 28.01
CA ASN A 111 -3.40 -17.39 27.15
C ASN A 111 -3.96 -16.00 26.82
N LEU A 112 -3.05 -15.07 26.60
CA LEU A 112 -3.32 -13.74 26.06
C LEU A 112 -2.84 -13.67 24.62
N TYR A 113 -3.72 -13.33 23.70
CA TYR A 113 -3.40 -13.19 22.28
C TYR A 113 -3.32 -11.71 21.93
N LEU A 114 -2.21 -11.29 21.35
CA LEU A 114 -2.07 -9.96 20.74
C LEU A 114 -2.23 -10.13 19.23
N LYS A 115 -3.38 -9.71 18.71
CA LYS A 115 -3.71 -9.80 17.29
C LYS A 115 -3.41 -8.50 16.59
N GLY A 116 -2.49 -8.56 15.62
CA GLY A 116 -2.14 -7.44 14.76
C GLY A 116 -3.08 -7.30 13.57
N GLY A 117 -3.50 -6.09 13.28
CA GLY A 117 -4.26 -5.73 12.09
C GLY A 117 -3.46 -4.91 11.08
N GLY A 118 -2.14 -4.90 11.21
CA GLY A 118 -1.26 -4.18 10.28
C GLY A 118 -1.18 -2.67 10.52
N ASP A 119 -1.38 -2.19 11.76
CA ASP A 119 -1.23 -0.76 12.07
C ASP A 119 0.23 -0.31 11.87
N PRO A 120 0.53 0.51 10.83
CA PRO A 120 1.88 0.96 10.55
C PRO A 120 2.40 1.96 11.61
N LYS A 121 1.51 2.45 12.46
CA LYS A 121 1.83 3.39 13.54
C LYS A 121 1.79 2.75 14.93
N LEU A 122 1.82 1.43 15.03
CA LEU A 122 1.95 0.76 16.32
C LEU A 122 3.35 1.03 16.87
N ASN A 123 3.46 2.06 17.70
CA ASN A 123 4.69 2.45 18.39
C ASN A 123 4.64 2.07 19.88
N MET A 124 5.73 2.30 20.60
CA MET A 124 5.81 1.99 22.02
C MET A 124 4.74 2.71 22.85
N GLU A 125 4.40 3.93 22.48
CA GLU A 125 3.36 4.71 23.17
C GLU A 125 1.98 4.06 23.00
N LYS A 126 1.61 3.68 21.78
CA LYS A 126 0.35 2.96 21.53
C LYS A 126 0.31 1.60 22.22
N LEU A 127 1.42 0.87 22.19
CA LEU A 127 1.51 -0.40 22.89
C LEU A 127 1.33 -0.21 24.42
N TRP A 128 1.97 0.81 24.98
CA TRP A 128 1.80 1.15 26.39
C TRP A 128 0.35 1.49 26.74
N LEU A 129 -0.34 2.28 25.90
CA LEU A 129 -1.76 2.58 26.06
C LEU A 129 -2.61 1.31 25.99
N LEU A 130 -2.34 0.43 25.07
CA LEU A 130 -3.04 -0.84 24.92
C LEU A 130 -2.84 -1.74 26.16
N MET A 131 -1.63 -1.79 26.69
CA MET A 131 -1.34 -2.51 27.95
C MET A 131 -2.02 -1.88 29.16
N ARG A 132 -2.07 -0.55 29.23
CA ARG A 132 -2.81 0.16 30.27
C ARG A 132 -4.30 -0.16 30.23
N ASP A 133 -4.88 -0.21 29.03
CA ASP A 133 -6.29 -0.52 28.84
C ASP A 133 -6.57 -1.98 29.21
N LEU A 134 -5.66 -2.91 28.90
CA LEU A 134 -5.73 -4.30 29.37
C LEU A 134 -5.80 -4.38 30.90
N ARG A 135 -4.93 -3.62 31.58
CA ARG A 135 -4.96 -3.54 33.06
C ARG A 135 -6.24 -2.90 33.62
N ALA A 136 -6.73 -1.84 32.93
CA ALA A 136 -7.99 -1.20 33.30
C ALA A 136 -9.21 -2.13 33.18
N ASN A 137 -9.14 -3.08 32.22
CA ASN A 137 -10.12 -4.16 32.08
C ASN A 137 -9.93 -5.31 33.08
N GLY A 138 -9.05 -5.13 34.06
CA GLY A 138 -8.91 -6.01 35.23
C GLY A 138 -7.83 -7.08 35.09
N VAL A 139 -7.10 -7.18 33.98
CA VAL A 139 -6.01 -8.17 33.82
C VAL A 139 -4.76 -7.65 34.52
N GLN A 140 -4.37 -8.25 35.60
CA GLN A 140 -3.16 -7.93 36.36
C GLN A 140 -2.07 -8.97 36.17
N GLN A 141 -2.46 -10.22 35.99
CA GLN A 141 -1.58 -11.36 35.80
C GLN A 141 -2.15 -12.29 34.72
N VAL A 142 -1.29 -12.88 33.94
CA VAL A 142 -1.60 -13.94 32.97
C VAL A 142 -0.84 -15.20 33.36
N THR A 143 -1.53 -16.35 33.45
CA THR A 143 -0.89 -17.62 33.82
C THR A 143 -0.39 -18.43 32.62
N GLY A 144 -0.98 -18.18 31.45
CA GLY A 144 -0.58 -18.79 30.19
C GLY A 144 0.44 -17.94 29.42
N ASP A 145 0.47 -18.16 28.12
CA ASP A 145 1.42 -17.53 27.20
C ASP A 145 0.87 -16.22 26.62
N LEU A 146 1.78 -15.34 26.20
CA LEU A 146 1.48 -14.27 25.25
C LEU A 146 1.69 -14.77 23.84
N VAL A 147 0.62 -14.93 23.09
CA VAL A 147 0.61 -15.42 21.72
C VAL A 147 0.49 -14.23 20.75
N LEU A 148 1.45 -14.09 19.84
CA LEU A 148 1.44 -13.06 18.82
C LEU A 148 0.73 -13.57 17.57
N ASP A 149 -0.50 -13.11 17.32
CA ASP A 149 -1.25 -13.43 16.09
C ASP A 149 -0.90 -12.44 14.99
N ARG A 150 -0.11 -12.90 14.05
CA ARG A 150 0.39 -12.15 12.87
C ARG A 150 -0.31 -12.56 11.59
N GLY A 151 -1.36 -13.38 11.68
CA GLY A 151 -2.04 -14.01 10.54
C GLY A 151 -2.91 -13.09 9.69
N PHE A 152 -2.97 -11.79 9.98
CA PHE A 152 -3.78 -10.83 9.21
C PHE A 152 -3.28 -10.66 7.77
N PHE A 153 -1.97 -10.72 7.55
CA PHE A 153 -1.39 -10.70 6.22
C PHE A 153 -1.00 -12.11 5.78
N ILE A 154 -1.30 -12.41 4.52
CA ILE A 154 -0.73 -13.54 3.80
C ILE A 154 0.28 -12.94 2.82
N PRO A 155 1.54 -12.77 3.22
CA PRO A 155 2.52 -12.16 2.35
C PRO A 155 2.72 -13.04 1.11
N PRO A 156 2.63 -12.47 -0.12
CA PRO A 156 2.97 -13.21 -1.31
C PRO A 156 4.45 -13.59 -1.27
N GLN A 157 4.79 -14.75 -1.84
CA GLN A 157 6.18 -15.11 -2.07
C GLN A 157 6.71 -14.23 -3.21
N LEU A 158 7.24 -13.07 -2.84
CA LEU A 158 7.93 -12.18 -3.78
C LEU A 158 9.42 -12.51 -3.78
N PRO A 159 10.10 -12.30 -4.92
CA PRO A 159 11.57 -12.29 -4.93
C PRO A 159 12.07 -11.31 -3.87
N GLU A 160 13.17 -11.66 -3.22
CA GLU A 160 13.77 -10.74 -2.26
C GLU A 160 14.10 -9.43 -2.96
N PHE A 161 13.63 -8.33 -2.38
CA PHE A 161 14.00 -7.01 -2.83
C PHE A 161 15.45 -6.78 -2.40
N ASN A 162 16.35 -6.81 -3.36
CA ASN A 162 17.75 -6.48 -3.15
C ASN A 162 17.92 -5.02 -3.59
N ASP A 163 18.02 -4.13 -2.62
CA ASP A 163 18.51 -2.78 -2.86
C ASP A 163 20.04 -2.84 -2.86
N ASP A 164 20.68 -2.26 -3.85
CA ASP A 164 22.14 -2.25 -4.03
C ASP A 164 22.91 -1.62 -2.84
N GLY A 165 22.19 -1.19 -1.83
CA GLY A 165 22.68 -0.43 -0.69
C GLY A 165 23.30 -1.22 0.45
N ASN A 166 23.41 -2.54 0.43
CA ASN A 166 24.09 -3.38 1.43
C ASN A 166 23.74 -3.15 2.91
N ASP A 167 22.66 -2.45 3.23
CA ASP A 167 22.30 -2.18 4.62
C ASP A 167 21.00 -2.91 4.99
N GLU A 168 21.16 -4.11 5.53
CA GLU A 168 20.05 -4.96 5.99
C GLU A 168 19.19 -4.32 7.10
N ASN A 169 19.65 -3.20 7.68
CA ASN A 169 18.98 -2.49 8.77
C ASN A 169 18.11 -1.32 8.30
N GLN A 170 17.96 -1.12 7.00
CA GLN A 170 17.13 -0.03 6.49
C GLN A 170 15.64 -0.25 6.77
N PRO A 171 14.91 0.75 7.28
CA PRO A 171 13.50 0.60 7.63
C PRO A 171 12.60 0.20 6.46
N PHE A 172 13.00 0.48 5.21
CA PHE A 172 12.23 0.14 4.02
C PHE A 172 12.41 -1.32 3.58
N LEU A 173 13.36 -2.06 4.17
CA LEU A 173 13.57 -3.50 3.94
C LEU A 173 12.78 -4.38 4.91
N VAL A 174 12.08 -3.79 5.87
CA VAL A 174 11.25 -4.54 6.82
C VAL A 174 10.15 -5.26 6.07
N LYS A 175 10.07 -6.57 6.24
CA LYS A 175 9.04 -7.41 5.64
C LYS A 175 7.66 -7.02 6.18
N PRO A 176 6.60 -7.05 5.35
CA PRO A 176 5.24 -6.80 5.82
C PRO A 176 4.86 -7.74 6.95
N ASP A 177 4.34 -7.19 8.03
CA ASP A 177 3.95 -7.93 9.21
C ASP A 177 2.75 -7.26 9.88
N ALA A 178 1.83 -8.05 10.40
CA ALA A 178 0.62 -7.55 11.05
C ALA A 178 0.89 -6.87 12.40
N LEU A 179 2.04 -7.16 13.02
CA LEU A 179 2.47 -6.61 14.32
C LEU A 179 3.80 -5.84 14.21
N VAL A 180 4.05 -5.17 13.09
CA VAL A 180 5.22 -4.27 12.98
C VAL A 180 5.05 -3.10 13.92
N GLY A 181 5.93 -2.99 14.90
CA GLY A 181 5.96 -1.87 15.83
C GLY A 181 7.17 -0.97 15.61
N ASN A 182 7.00 0.33 15.81
CA ASN A 182 8.07 1.33 15.85
C ASN A 182 8.99 1.33 14.61
N LEU A 183 8.41 1.08 13.40
CA LEU A 183 9.11 0.96 12.11
C LEU A 183 10.17 -0.18 12.02
N THR A 184 10.36 -0.89 13.09
CA THR A 184 11.17 -2.11 13.17
C THR A 184 10.38 -3.14 13.95
N ALA A 185 10.41 -4.39 13.55
CA ALA A 185 9.77 -5.45 14.33
C ALA A 185 10.29 -5.37 15.79
N PRO A 186 9.41 -5.16 16.78
CA PRO A 186 9.87 -5.11 18.15
C PRO A 186 10.54 -6.43 18.49
N ARG A 187 11.79 -6.38 18.87
CA ARG A 187 12.50 -7.54 19.38
C ARG A 187 12.02 -7.71 20.82
N PHE A 188 11.00 -8.53 21.03
CA PHE A 188 10.62 -8.93 22.37
C PHE A 188 11.71 -9.86 22.92
N VAL A 189 12.49 -9.36 23.86
CA VAL A 189 13.43 -10.18 24.61
C VAL A 189 12.70 -10.66 25.85
N THR A 190 12.17 -11.88 25.81
CA THR A 190 11.71 -12.54 27.03
C THR A 190 12.95 -13.01 27.80
N ARG A 191 13.20 -12.44 28.96
CA ARG A 191 14.16 -12.98 29.92
C ARG A 191 13.44 -14.06 30.71
N HIS A 192 13.87 -15.28 30.53
CA HIS A 192 13.50 -16.39 31.40
C HIS A 192 14.50 -16.44 32.54
N ASP A 193 14.10 -16.06 33.72
CA ASP A 193 14.87 -16.27 34.94
C ASP A 193 14.05 -17.17 35.85
N SER A 194 14.57 -18.39 36.06
CA SER A 194 14.07 -19.41 37.00
C SER A 194 12.55 -19.61 37.03
N GLY A 195 11.91 -19.69 35.87
CA GLY A 195 10.48 -20.03 35.77
C GLY A 195 9.51 -18.87 35.95
N LYS A 196 9.98 -17.62 36.02
CA LYS A 196 9.14 -16.42 36.04
C LYS A 196 9.44 -15.54 34.84
N VAL A 197 8.42 -15.20 34.07
CA VAL A 197 8.50 -14.17 33.02
C VAL A 197 8.47 -12.81 33.71
N LEU A 198 9.59 -12.09 33.68
CA LEU A 198 9.65 -10.69 34.08
C LEU A 198 9.44 -9.85 32.83
N GLY A 199 8.35 -9.08 32.78
CA GLY A 199 8.04 -8.09 31.75
C GLY A 199 8.65 -6.74 32.10
#